data_69c0e6dba50fb5ad71e990d271ed0109
#
_entry.id   69c0e6dba50fb5ad71e990d271ed0109
#
_cell.length_a   1.000
_cell.length_b   1.000
_cell.length_c   1.000
_cell.angle_alpha   90.00
_cell.angle_beta   90.00
_cell.angle_gamma   90.00
#
_symmetry.space_group_name_H-M   'P 1'
#
loop_
_entity.id
_entity.type
_entity.pdbx_description
1 polymer ?
#
loop_
_entity_poly.entity_id
_entity_poly.type
_entity_poly.pdbx_seq_one_letter_code
_entity_poly.pdbx_strand_id
1 'polypeptide(L)'
;MEAFQTIHIKADTPYACGVQYGQQAKEKIRAGVEVYRRYFAKTSDKSWDKIQQYAMAYLPDIEQMMPEVLEEAYGVADGAEISIEDLMVLNCRYEITKFPKTPECTTAAILPEATTSHTTYLVKNWDYKQAVIPNIVILHIEQADGTRILGLTEAGQMLREGFN
;
A
#
# COMPACT_ATOMS: atom_id res chain seq x y z
N MET A 1 -9.77 15.97 13.63
CA MET A 1 -9.28 14.79 12.87
C MET A 1 -7.87 15.16 12.41
N GLU A 2 -6.89 14.41 12.82
CA GLU A 2 -5.51 14.64 12.37
C GLU A 2 -5.41 14.27 10.88
N ALA A 3 -4.71 15.10 10.10
CA ALA A 3 -4.56 14.85 8.67
C ALA A 3 -3.61 13.65 8.45
N PHE A 4 -3.87 12.84 7.43
CA PHE A 4 -2.95 11.77 7.05
C PHE A 4 -1.59 12.34 6.63
N GLN A 5 -0.53 11.63 7.00
CA GLN A 5 0.82 12.00 6.58
C GLN A 5 0.92 11.94 5.05
N THR A 6 1.42 13.00 4.44
CA THR A 6 1.77 13.00 3.01
C THR A 6 3.23 12.64 2.85
N ILE A 7 3.50 11.66 1.99
CA ILE A 7 4.82 11.19 1.60
C ILE A 7 5.12 11.73 0.21
N HIS A 8 6.19 12.50 0.06
CA HIS A 8 6.63 13.04 -1.21
C HIS A 8 7.79 12.20 -1.76
N ILE A 9 7.59 11.65 -2.95
CA ILE A 9 8.53 10.77 -3.63
C ILE A 9 8.90 11.40 -4.97
N LYS A 10 10.20 11.51 -5.21
CA LYS A 10 10.74 11.93 -6.50
C LYS A 10 12.05 11.20 -6.74
N ALA A 11 12.03 10.25 -7.67
CA ALA A 11 13.21 9.47 -8.00
C ALA A 11 13.13 8.95 -9.44
N ASP A 12 14.29 8.55 -9.98
CA ASP A 12 14.45 8.18 -11.38
C ASP A 12 14.30 6.67 -11.62
N THR A 13 14.28 5.87 -10.56
CA THR A 13 14.11 4.41 -10.65
C THR A 13 13.05 3.91 -9.67
N PRO A 14 12.37 2.79 -9.99
CA PRO A 14 11.40 2.19 -9.09
C PRO A 14 12.00 1.88 -7.71
N TYR A 15 13.19 1.30 -7.66
CA TYR A 15 13.88 1.03 -6.41
C TYR A 15 14.11 2.29 -5.56
N ALA A 16 14.61 3.37 -6.18
CA ALA A 16 14.85 4.63 -5.46
C ALA A 16 13.53 5.27 -4.97
N CYS A 17 12.44 5.16 -5.74
CA CYS A 17 11.09 5.53 -5.29
C CYS A 17 10.71 4.74 -4.04
N GLY A 18 10.88 3.43 -4.07
CA GLY A 18 10.62 2.54 -2.95
C GLY A 18 11.43 2.90 -1.70
N VAL A 19 12.74 3.16 -1.85
CA VAL A 19 13.60 3.57 -0.73
C VAL A 19 13.11 4.86 -0.07
N GLN A 20 12.78 5.89 -0.87
CA GLN A 20 12.23 7.14 -0.33
C GLN A 20 10.90 6.93 0.40
N TYR A 21 10.03 6.09 -0.16
CA TYR A 21 8.77 5.73 0.49
C TYR A 21 9.01 5.00 1.81
N GLY A 22 9.82 3.95 1.78
CA GLY A 22 10.14 3.14 2.95
C GLY A 22 10.73 3.98 4.10
N GLN A 23 11.68 4.86 3.79
CA GLN A 23 12.31 5.74 4.78
C GLN A 23 11.32 6.71 5.42
N GLN A 24 10.49 7.40 4.62
CA GLN A 24 9.54 8.39 5.13
C GLN A 24 8.38 7.77 5.91
N ALA A 25 7.95 6.55 5.54
CA ALA A 25 6.84 5.84 6.15
C ALA A 25 7.28 4.73 7.14
N LYS A 26 8.56 4.61 7.45
CA LYS A 26 9.18 3.50 8.19
C LYS A 26 8.38 3.05 9.41
N GLU A 27 8.06 3.98 10.31
CA GLU A 27 7.38 3.64 11.55
C GLU A 27 5.95 3.12 11.30
N LYS A 28 5.25 3.70 10.31
CA LYS A 28 3.91 3.24 9.93
C LYS A 28 3.93 1.87 9.26
N ILE A 29 4.94 1.61 8.42
CA ILE A 29 5.13 0.32 7.76
C ILE A 29 5.38 -0.77 8.81
N ARG A 30 6.30 -0.53 9.74
CA ARG A 30 6.60 -1.46 10.85
C ARG A 30 5.37 -1.71 11.73
N ALA A 31 4.64 -0.64 12.06
CA ALA A 31 3.39 -0.77 12.82
C ALA A 31 2.35 -1.59 12.04
N GLY A 32 2.27 -1.43 10.71
CA GLY A 32 1.42 -2.22 9.83
C GLY A 32 1.74 -3.71 9.89
N VAL A 33 3.02 -4.09 9.80
CA VAL A 33 3.46 -5.48 9.97
C VAL A 33 2.97 -6.06 11.29
N GLU A 34 3.13 -5.32 12.40
CA GLU A 34 2.67 -5.77 13.73
C GLU A 34 1.13 -5.89 13.84
N VAL A 35 0.38 -5.02 13.16
CA VAL A 35 -1.08 -5.13 13.08
C VAL A 35 -1.47 -6.46 12.41
N TYR A 36 -0.85 -6.80 11.27
CA TYR A 36 -1.17 -8.04 10.56
C TYR A 36 -0.61 -9.27 11.25
N ARG A 37 0.54 -9.19 11.91
CA ARG A 37 1.08 -10.29 12.74
C ARG A 37 0.07 -10.68 13.83
N ARG A 38 -0.46 -9.68 14.57
CA ARG A 38 -1.49 -9.92 15.59
C ARG A 38 -2.82 -10.39 14.99
N TYR A 39 -3.17 -9.88 13.84
CA TYR A 39 -4.40 -10.31 13.15
C TYR A 39 -4.33 -11.79 12.77
N PHE A 40 -3.27 -12.22 12.09
CA PHE A 40 -3.11 -13.60 11.67
C PHE A 40 -2.93 -14.56 12.86
N ALA A 41 -2.26 -14.14 13.92
CA ALA A 41 -2.17 -14.95 15.15
C ALA A 41 -3.54 -15.20 15.81
N LYS A 42 -4.54 -14.34 15.58
CA LYS A 42 -5.91 -14.52 16.10
C LYS A 42 -6.86 -15.23 15.14
N THR A 43 -6.60 -15.16 13.85
CA THR A 43 -7.55 -15.61 12.81
C THR A 43 -7.06 -16.80 12.01
N SER A 44 -5.84 -17.24 12.23
CA SER A 44 -5.19 -18.36 11.55
C SER A 44 -4.49 -19.25 12.57
N ASP A 45 -4.42 -20.54 12.27
CA ASP A 45 -3.63 -21.56 13.00
C ASP A 45 -2.17 -21.59 12.54
N LYS A 46 -1.76 -20.70 11.65
CA LYS A 46 -0.44 -20.72 11.00
C LYS A 46 0.55 -19.80 11.70
N SER A 47 1.81 -20.23 11.74
CA SER A 47 2.92 -19.37 12.17
C SER A 47 3.11 -18.20 11.21
N TRP A 48 3.78 -17.13 11.68
CA TRP A 48 4.11 -15.98 10.84
C TRP A 48 4.96 -16.37 9.63
N ASP A 49 5.96 -17.23 9.81
CA ASP A 49 6.81 -17.75 8.73
C ASP A 49 5.97 -18.46 7.66
N LYS A 50 4.90 -19.16 8.06
CA LYS A 50 4.01 -19.80 7.09
C LYS A 50 3.15 -18.80 6.34
N ILE A 51 2.73 -17.72 6.99
CA ILE A 51 2.04 -16.59 6.34
C ILE A 51 2.97 -15.90 5.32
N GLN A 52 4.22 -15.64 5.70
CA GLN A 52 5.24 -15.10 4.80
C GLN A 52 5.46 -16.01 3.58
N GLN A 53 5.58 -17.34 3.77
CA GLN A 53 5.69 -18.29 2.65
C GLN A 53 4.52 -18.20 1.67
N TYR A 54 3.29 -18.00 2.17
CA TYR A 54 2.14 -17.80 1.29
C TYR A 54 2.22 -16.49 0.50
N ALA A 55 2.65 -15.41 1.12
CA ALA A 55 2.87 -14.14 0.43
C ALA A 55 3.95 -14.26 -0.65
N MET A 56 5.07 -14.90 -0.32
CA MET A 56 6.19 -15.10 -1.24
C MET A 56 5.86 -16.00 -2.44
N ALA A 57 4.81 -16.81 -2.36
CA ALA A 57 4.37 -17.62 -3.50
C ALA A 57 3.89 -16.78 -4.70
N TYR A 58 3.50 -15.53 -4.50
CA TYR A 58 3.10 -14.59 -5.57
C TYR A 58 4.28 -13.88 -6.23
N LEU A 59 5.46 -13.92 -5.63
CA LEU A 59 6.61 -13.16 -6.10
C LEU A 59 7.05 -13.51 -7.54
N PRO A 60 7.11 -14.79 -7.96
CA PRO A 60 7.49 -15.13 -9.33
C PRO A 60 6.51 -14.57 -10.38
N ASP A 61 5.22 -14.54 -10.08
CA ASP A 61 4.21 -13.99 -10.99
C ASP A 61 4.34 -12.47 -11.10
N ILE A 62 4.62 -11.79 -9.97
CA ILE A 62 4.86 -10.34 -9.94
C ILE A 62 6.13 -10.00 -10.72
N GLU A 63 7.22 -10.76 -10.52
CA GLU A 63 8.47 -10.57 -11.25
C GLU A 63 8.29 -10.71 -12.77
N GLN A 64 7.49 -11.68 -13.18
CA GLN A 64 7.21 -11.91 -14.61
C GLN A 64 6.30 -10.82 -15.22
N MET A 65 5.28 -10.38 -14.48
CA MET A 65 4.23 -9.49 -15.01
C MET A 65 4.52 -8.01 -14.78
N MET A 66 5.16 -7.67 -13.67
CA MET A 66 5.38 -6.28 -13.22
C MET A 66 6.73 -6.14 -12.50
N PRO A 67 7.85 -6.37 -13.18
CA PRO A 67 9.19 -6.36 -12.55
C PRO A 67 9.51 -5.03 -11.87
N GLU A 68 9.04 -3.90 -12.43
CA GLU A 68 9.24 -2.57 -11.85
C GLU A 68 8.55 -2.40 -10.50
N VAL A 69 7.37 -2.99 -10.32
CA VAL A 69 6.65 -2.97 -9.04
C VAL A 69 7.40 -3.79 -7.98
N LEU A 70 8.00 -4.90 -8.40
CA LEU A 70 8.83 -5.71 -7.50
C LEU A 70 10.12 -4.98 -7.12
N GLU A 71 10.76 -4.29 -8.08
CA GLU A 71 11.94 -3.46 -7.81
C GLU A 71 11.61 -2.35 -6.78
N GLU A 72 10.48 -1.67 -6.94
CA GLU A 72 9.99 -0.68 -5.97
C GLU A 72 9.73 -1.32 -4.61
N ALA A 73 9.13 -2.52 -4.57
CA ALA A 73 8.86 -3.23 -3.31
C ALA A 73 10.15 -3.55 -2.54
N TYR A 74 11.21 -3.99 -3.22
CA TYR A 74 12.52 -4.16 -2.58
C TYR A 74 13.03 -2.84 -1.99
N GLY A 75 12.91 -1.74 -2.73
CA GLY A 75 13.26 -0.41 -2.22
C GLY A 75 12.48 -0.03 -0.97
N VAL A 76 11.17 -0.30 -0.93
CA VAL A 76 10.32 -0.03 0.26
C VAL A 76 10.79 -0.86 1.46
N ALA A 77 11.06 -2.15 1.26
CA ALA A 77 11.53 -3.03 2.32
C ALA A 77 12.86 -2.53 2.92
N ASP A 78 13.82 -2.20 2.06
CA ASP A 78 15.12 -1.67 2.48
C ASP A 78 14.99 -0.32 3.19
N GLY A 79 14.21 0.61 2.63
CA GLY A 79 13.97 1.92 3.23
C GLY A 79 13.28 1.87 4.60
N ALA A 80 12.37 0.92 4.78
CA ALA A 80 11.68 0.69 6.04
C ALA A 80 12.46 -0.21 7.02
N GLU A 81 13.57 -0.80 6.58
CA GLU A 81 14.36 -1.78 7.33
C GLU A 81 13.50 -2.96 7.82
N ILE A 82 12.72 -3.53 6.93
CA ILE A 82 11.96 -4.78 7.14
C ILE A 82 12.37 -5.81 6.09
N SER A 83 11.99 -7.07 6.30
CA SER A 83 12.19 -8.10 5.28
C SER A 83 11.22 -7.94 4.12
N ILE A 84 11.62 -8.41 2.93
CA ILE A 84 10.71 -8.44 1.77
C ILE A 84 9.51 -9.35 2.05
N GLU A 85 9.69 -10.41 2.82
CA GLU A 85 8.62 -11.33 3.22
C GLU A 85 7.55 -10.59 4.04
N ASP A 86 7.95 -9.75 5.00
CA ASP A 86 7.02 -8.92 5.79
C ASP A 86 6.28 -7.92 4.89
N LEU A 87 6.98 -7.28 3.95
CA LEU A 87 6.35 -6.36 3.00
C LEU A 87 5.36 -7.08 2.09
N MET A 88 5.70 -8.27 1.60
CA MET A 88 4.81 -9.08 0.77
C MET A 88 3.55 -9.50 1.53
N VAL A 89 3.62 -9.79 2.83
CA VAL A 89 2.42 -10.04 3.63
C VAL A 89 1.49 -8.83 3.64
N LEU A 90 1.99 -7.60 3.76
CA LEU A 90 1.17 -6.39 3.68
C LEU A 90 0.46 -6.27 2.33
N ASN A 91 1.13 -6.63 1.24
CA ASN A 91 0.60 -6.51 -0.11
C ASN A 91 -0.34 -7.66 -0.51
N CYS A 92 -0.09 -8.88 -0.02
CA CYS A 92 -0.89 -10.09 -0.31
C CYS A 92 -1.88 -10.47 0.81
N ARG A 93 -2.16 -9.57 1.75
CA ARG A 93 -2.99 -9.85 2.93
C ARG A 93 -4.40 -10.31 2.60
N TYR A 94 -4.99 -9.85 1.52
CA TYR A 94 -6.32 -10.26 1.07
C TYR A 94 -6.31 -11.69 0.56
N GLU A 95 -5.36 -12.02 -0.27
CA GLU A 95 -5.17 -13.34 -0.86
C GLU A 95 -4.91 -14.41 0.21
N ILE A 96 -4.13 -14.04 1.25
CA ILE A 96 -3.80 -14.94 2.36
C ILE A 96 -5.03 -15.18 3.26
N THR A 97 -5.83 -14.15 3.50
CA THR A 97 -6.98 -14.26 4.42
C THR A 97 -8.15 -15.04 3.86
N LYS A 98 -8.23 -15.26 2.54
CA LYS A 98 -9.38 -15.93 1.86
C LYS A 98 -10.71 -15.42 2.41
N PHE A 99 -10.96 -14.13 2.28
CA PHE A 99 -12.11 -13.47 2.87
C PHE A 99 -13.44 -14.17 2.56
N PRO A 100 -14.17 -14.67 3.56
CA PRO A 100 -15.52 -15.18 3.35
C PRO A 100 -16.56 -14.06 3.14
N LYS A 101 -16.19 -12.81 3.47
CA LYS A 101 -16.97 -11.60 3.20
C LYS A 101 -16.05 -10.53 2.66
N THR A 102 -16.35 -10.06 1.47
CA THR A 102 -15.66 -8.92 0.85
C THR A 102 -15.91 -7.66 1.67
N PRO A 103 -14.87 -6.90 2.05
CA PRO A 103 -15.08 -5.54 2.53
C PRO A 103 -15.81 -4.76 1.45
N GLU A 104 -16.82 -4.01 1.83
CA GLU A 104 -17.56 -3.18 0.90
C GLU A 104 -16.91 -1.80 0.85
N CYS A 105 -16.68 -1.29 -0.35
CA CYS A 105 -16.16 0.03 -0.60
C CYS A 105 -17.08 0.75 -1.58
N THR A 106 -17.24 2.06 -1.39
CA THR A 106 -17.97 2.89 -2.34
C THR A 106 -17.00 3.90 -2.94
N THR A 107 -16.97 4.00 -4.25
CA THR A 107 -16.17 5.01 -4.96
C THR A 107 -17.05 5.81 -5.90
N ALA A 108 -16.75 7.10 -6.06
CA ALA A 108 -17.39 7.96 -7.02
C ALA A 108 -16.39 8.91 -7.68
N ALA A 109 -16.56 9.15 -8.98
CA ALA A 109 -15.93 10.23 -9.70
C ALA A 109 -17.02 11.25 -10.06
N ILE A 110 -16.83 12.50 -9.66
CA ILE A 110 -17.76 13.61 -9.92
C ILE A 110 -17.04 14.54 -10.89
N LEU A 111 -17.56 14.64 -12.11
CA LEU A 111 -16.96 15.42 -13.18
C LEU A 111 -17.21 16.93 -13.01
N PRO A 112 -16.44 17.81 -13.68
CA PRO A 112 -16.56 19.26 -13.56
C PRO A 112 -17.97 19.81 -13.87
N GLU A 113 -18.70 19.15 -14.77
CA GLU A 113 -20.05 19.55 -15.17
C GLU A 113 -21.09 19.38 -14.03
N ALA A 114 -20.78 18.51 -13.07
CA ALA A 114 -21.65 18.23 -11.92
C ALA A 114 -21.22 18.97 -10.64
N THR A 115 -20.23 19.84 -10.71
CA THR A 115 -19.70 20.57 -9.56
C THR A 115 -19.75 22.08 -9.78
N THR A 116 -20.06 22.84 -8.73
CA THR A 116 -20.06 24.31 -8.79
C THR A 116 -18.66 24.92 -8.93
N SER A 117 -17.62 24.17 -8.52
CA SER A 117 -16.22 24.55 -8.63
C SER A 117 -15.60 24.21 -9.97
N HIS A 118 -16.31 23.53 -10.87
CA HIS A 118 -15.80 22.98 -12.12
C HIS A 118 -14.53 22.13 -11.94
N THR A 119 -14.50 21.37 -10.84
CA THR A 119 -13.37 20.52 -10.45
C THR A 119 -13.82 19.07 -10.41
N THR A 120 -12.96 18.16 -10.86
CA THR A 120 -13.18 16.71 -10.68
C THR A 120 -12.91 16.32 -9.22
N TYR A 121 -13.84 15.59 -8.62
CA TYR A 121 -13.65 14.98 -7.32
C TYR A 121 -13.64 13.47 -7.44
N LEU A 122 -12.64 12.84 -6.81
CA LEU A 122 -12.63 11.41 -6.55
C LEU A 122 -12.93 11.19 -5.07
N VAL A 123 -13.92 10.35 -4.81
CA VAL A 123 -14.38 10.06 -3.45
C VAL A 123 -14.34 8.56 -3.22
N LYS A 124 -13.82 8.15 -2.07
CA LYS A 124 -13.84 6.76 -1.64
C LYS A 124 -14.27 6.66 -0.19
N ASN A 125 -15.20 5.75 0.07
CA ASN A 125 -15.47 5.20 1.38
C ASN A 125 -14.82 3.83 1.47
N TRP A 126 -13.91 3.65 2.42
CA TRP A 126 -13.15 2.42 2.61
C TRP A 126 -13.54 1.75 3.91
N ASP A 127 -14.32 0.67 3.80
CA ASP A 127 -14.79 -0.09 4.94
C ASP A 127 -13.76 -1.17 5.28
N TYR A 128 -12.95 -0.90 6.29
CA TYR A 128 -11.88 -1.79 6.68
C TYR A 128 -11.59 -1.76 8.20
N LYS A 129 -10.53 -2.44 8.62
CA LYS A 129 -10.15 -2.57 10.02
C LYS A 129 -9.71 -1.22 10.61
N GLN A 130 -10.31 -0.81 11.72
CA GLN A 130 -9.93 0.43 12.42
C GLN A 130 -8.45 0.45 12.84
N ALA A 131 -7.87 -0.72 13.13
CA ALA A 131 -6.48 -0.86 13.53
C ALA A 131 -5.45 -0.35 12.49
N VAL A 132 -5.85 -0.22 11.21
CA VAL A 132 -4.95 0.27 10.16
C VAL A 132 -5.02 1.79 9.96
N ILE A 133 -6.02 2.47 10.51
CA ILE A 133 -6.20 3.92 10.34
C ILE A 133 -4.92 4.73 10.66
N PRO A 134 -4.18 4.45 11.76
CA PRO A 134 -2.95 5.17 12.05
C PRO A 134 -1.84 5.00 11.01
N ASN A 135 -1.93 3.93 10.20
CA ASN A 135 -0.93 3.58 9.19
C ASN A 135 -1.28 4.10 7.79
N ILE A 136 -2.38 4.82 7.64
CA ILE A 136 -2.76 5.43 6.36
C ILE A 136 -1.82 6.59 6.03
N VAL A 137 -1.43 6.65 4.76
CA VAL A 137 -0.60 7.71 4.18
C VAL A 137 -1.17 8.16 2.83
N ILE A 138 -0.81 9.39 2.43
CA ILE A 138 -1.04 9.91 1.09
C ILE A 138 0.31 9.89 0.37
N LEU A 139 0.40 9.22 -0.76
CA LEU A 139 1.59 9.23 -1.60
C LEU A 139 1.43 10.29 -2.70
N HIS A 140 2.42 11.15 -2.81
CA HIS A 140 2.59 12.08 -3.91
C HIS A 140 3.89 11.72 -4.62
N ILE A 141 3.76 11.07 -5.78
CA ILE A 141 4.89 10.54 -6.55
C ILE A 141 5.06 11.38 -7.80
N GLU A 142 6.28 11.82 -8.04
CA GLU A 142 6.71 12.45 -9.29
C GLU A 142 7.72 11.53 -9.97
N GLN A 143 7.35 10.97 -11.12
CA GLN A 143 8.20 10.08 -11.90
C GLN A 143 9.16 10.86 -12.80
N ALA A 144 10.20 10.18 -13.29
CA ALA A 144 11.24 10.79 -14.13
C ALA A 144 10.70 11.41 -15.43
N ASP A 145 9.62 10.87 -15.98
CA ASP A 145 8.95 11.38 -17.18
C ASP A 145 8.02 12.58 -16.91
N GLY A 146 7.93 13.03 -15.65
CA GLY A 146 7.06 14.12 -15.20
C GLY A 146 5.64 13.69 -14.84
N THR A 147 5.30 12.43 -14.94
CA THR A 147 4.02 11.89 -14.47
C THR A 147 3.91 12.09 -12.96
N ARG A 148 2.75 12.55 -12.51
CA ARG A 148 2.44 12.76 -11.09
C ARG A 148 1.32 11.84 -10.67
N ILE A 149 1.53 11.13 -9.57
CA ILE A 149 0.55 10.21 -9.00
C ILE A 149 0.23 10.69 -7.59
N LEU A 150 -1.06 10.81 -7.30
CA LEU A 150 -1.56 11.10 -5.96
C LEU A 150 -2.51 10.00 -5.55
N GLY A 151 -2.27 9.39 -4.41
CA GLY A 151 -3.15 8.34 -3.91
C GLY A 151 -3.04 8.10 -2.43
N LEU A 152 -4.07 7.49 -1.88
CA LEU A 152 -4.14 7.08 -0.48
C LEU A 152 -3.87 5.58 -0.40
N THR A 153 -3.05 5.18 0.57
CA THR A 153 -2.75 3.78 0.80
C THR A 153 -2.45 3.49 2.28
N GLU A 154 -2.47 2.25 2.65
CA GLU A 154 -1.89 1.77 3.90
C GLU A 154 -0.38 1.67 3.73
N ALA A 155 0.39 2.23 4.65
CA ALA A 155 1.85 2.29 4.56
C ALA A 155 2.48 0.90 4.33
N GLY A 156 3.39 0.83 3.36
CA GLY A 156 4.04 -0.40 2.92
C GLY A 156 3.29 -1.14 1.82
N GLN A 157 2.09 -0.69 1.43
CA GLN A 157 1.45 -1.22 0.25
C GLN A 157 1.81 -0.40 -0.98
N MET A 158 1.99 -1.10 -2.10
CA MET A 158 2.08 -0.43 -3.39
C MET A 158 0.80 0.35 -3.64
N LEU A 159 0.91 1.51 -4.25
CA LEU A 159 -0.24 2.37 -4.47
C LEU A 159 -1.30 1.65 -5.30
N ARG A 160 -2.49 1.52 -4.73
CA ARG A 160 -3.63 0.83 -5.36
C ARG A 160 -4.74 1.78 -5.79
N GLU A 161 -4.75 2.97 -5.20
CA GLU A 161 -5.88 3.87 -5.27
C GLU A 161 -5.39 5.29 -5.40
N GLY A 162 -5.63 5.86 -6.55
CA GLY A 162 -5.20 7.19 -6.87
C GLY A 162 -5.57 7.56 -8.31
N PHE A 163 -4.95 8.61 -8.78
CA PHE A 163 -5.06 9.07 -10.16
C PHE A 163 -3.78 9.79 -10.56
N ASN A 164 -3.58 9.88 -11.84
CA ASN A 164 -2.47 10.56 -12.49
C ASN A 164 -2.98 11.59 -13.51
#